data_a3d5d3aa36367640308dbd5b7172d1c4
#
_entry.id   a3d5d3aa36367640308dbd5b7172d1c4
#
_cell.length_a   1.000
_cell.length_b   1.000
_cell.length_c   1.000
_cell.angle_alpha   90.00
_cell.angle_beta   90.00
_cell.angle_gamma   90.00
#
_symmetry.space_group_name_H-M   'P 1'
#
loop_
_entity.id
_entity.type
_entity.pdbx_description
1 polymer ?
#
loop_
_entity_poly.entity_id
_entity_poly.type
_entity_poly.pdbx_seq_one_letter_code
_entity_poly.pdbx_strand_id
1 'polypeptide(L)'
;LVKNISFDIGEGDVVLLSGQNGVGKSSILKSIMRLETDGKSICGTITERSFGDVLSLGSEELQRYRARVAYVQQKDEYAEMGNIQVRDIISESGEIHSGRSLSYTEVNDLIDEWIPRRNDNSRVFDAKAKPAQFSGGEQRLLSVLSVIATRPQAELMIIDEPLNNLDFVNARNISNLINRLIRENPKMGLLMISHCRIFPFINREINITANGVSELSEPYVCHSCFGEPDENGFY
;
A
#
# COMPACT_ATOMS: atom_id res chain seq x y z
N LEU A 1 -12.52 18.06 -9.54
CA LEU A 1 -12.68 16.96 -10.49
C LEU A 1 -11.49 16.93 -11.41
N VAL A 2 -10.76 15.83 -11.42
CA VAL A 2 -9.63 15.62 -12.32
C VAL A 2 -10.17 15.28 -13.70
N LYS A 3 -9.54 15.83 -14.75
CA LYS A 3 -9.92 15.58 -16.15
C LYS A 3 -8.66 15.27 -16.96
N ASN A 4 -8.84 14.53 -18.05
CA ASN A 4 -7.78 14.22 -19.01
C ASN A 4 -6.56 13.54 -18.38
N ILE A 5 -6.81 12.52 -17.55
CA ILE A 5 -5.75 11.68 -16.97
C ILE A 5 -5.56 10.47 -17.86
N SER A 6 -4.33 10.25 -18.29
CA SER A 6 -3.91 9.01 -18.94
C SER A 6 -2.50 8.67 -18.49
N PHE A 7 -2.30 7.50 -17.93
CA PHE A 7 -0.99 6.94 -17.60
C PHE A 7 -1.09 5.42 -17.53
N ASP A 8 0.02 4.76 -17.53
CA ASP A 8 0.15 3.31 -17.40
C ASP A 8 1.08 2.95 -16.25
N ILE A 9 0.96 1.71 -15.80
CA ILE A 9 1.85 1.09 -14.80
C ILE A 9 2.26 -0.26 -15.36
N GLY A 10 3.55 -0.44 -15.61
CA GLY A 10 4.14 -1.69 -16.08
C GLY A 10 4.67 -2.58 -14.97
N GLU A 11 5.16 -3.76 -15.34
CA GLU A 11 5.88 -4.64 -14.43
C GLU A 11 7.15 -3.96 -13.90
N GLY A 12 7.33 -3.93 -12.59
CA GLY A 12 8.47 -3.31 -11.92
C GLY A 12 8.46 -1.77 -11.86
N ASP A 13 7.39 -1.14 -12.35
CA ASP A 13 7.21 0.30 -12.16
C ASP A 13 6.90 0.61 -10.69
N VAL A 14 7.62 1.56 -10.12
CA VAL A 14 7.38 2.10 -8.79
C VAL A 14 7.02 3.57 -8.91
N VAL A 15 5.73 3.82 -9.00
CA VAL A 15 5.16 5.10 -9.39
C VAL A 15 4.71 5.89 -8.16
N LEU A 16 5.24 7.11 -8.00
CA LEU A 16 4.69 8.11 -7.10
C LEU A 16 3.64 8.96 -7.82
N LEU A 17 2.40 8.93 -7.32
CA LEU A 17 1.35 9.82 -7.78
C LEU A 17 1.36 11.09 -6.94
N SER A 18 1.88 12.18 -7.49
CA SER A 18 1.99 13.48 -6.84
C SER A 18 0.92 14.48 -7.32
N GLY A 19 0.83 15.63 -6.69
CA GLY A 19 -0.10 16.71 -7.02
C GLY A 19 -0.71 17.35 -5.79
N GLN A 20 -1.41 18.47 -5.98
CA GLN A 20 -2.01 19.25 -4.89
C GLN A 20 -3.04 18.43 -4.09
N ASN A 21 -3.24 18.82 -2.80
CA ASN A 21 -4.27 18.23 -1.98
C ASN A 21 -5.66 18.49 -2.58
N GLY A 22 -6.53 17.46 -2.50
CA GLY A 22 -7.88 17.57 -3.05
C GLY A 22 -7.98 17.46 -4.58
N VAL A 23 -6.86 17.33 -5.32
CA VAL A 23 -6.90 17.20 -6.79
C VAL A 23 -7.55 15.89 -7.26
N GLY A 24 -7.71 14.88 -6.40
CA GLY A 24 -8.39 13.62 -6.73
C GLY A 24 -7.49 12.39 -6.80
N LYS A 25 -6.26 12.45 -6.27
CA LYS A 25 -5.33 11.30 -6.26
C LYS A 25 -5.94 10.03 -5.66
N SER A 26 -6.47 10.10 -4.43
CA SER A 26 -7.11 8.95 -3.78
C SER A 26 -8.37 8.47 -4.53
N SER A 27 -9.08 9.38 -5.22
CA SER A 27 -10.20 8.98 -6.08
C SER A 27 -9.73 8.15 -7.27
N ILE A 28 -8.54 8.43 -7.83
CA ILE A 28 -7.94 7.61 -8.88
C ILE A 28 -7.63 6.20 -8.34
N LEU A 29 -6.99 6.10 -7.16
CA LEU A 29 -6.69 4.79 -6.55
C LEU A 29 -7.97 3.99 -6.28
N LYS A 30 -8.99 4.63 -5.70
CA LYS A 30 -10.31 4.01 -5.49
C LYS A 30 -10.96 3.57 -6.80
N SER A 31 -10.78 4.34 -7.89
CA SER A 31 -11.30 4.00 -9.21
C SER A 31 -10.63 2.75 -9.79
N ILE A 32 -9.31 2.62 -9.65
CA ILE A 32 -8.55 1.43 -10.07
C ILE A 32 -9.08 0.20 -9.33
N MET A 33 -9.37 0.31 -8.04
CA MET A 33 -9.96 -0.75 -7.23
C MET A 33 -11.47 -0.91 -7.43
N ARG A 34 -12.09 -0.02 -8.20
CA ARG A 34 -13.55 0.06 -8.36
C ARG A 34 -14.29 0.10 -7.01
N LEU A 35 -13.75 0.88 -6.09
CA LEU A 35 -14.37 1.20 -4.80
C LEU A 35 -15.26 2.45 -4.96
N GLU A 36 -16.13 2.69 -3.98
CA GLU A 36 -16.97 3.89 -3.97
C GLU A 36 -16.12 5.17 -3.93
N THR A 37 -16.47 6.11 -4.77
CA THR A 37 -15.77 7.40 -4.93
C THR A 37 -16.58 8.57 -4.41
N ASP A 38 -17.30 8.40 -3.29
CA ASP A 38 -18.08 9.43 -2.61
C ASP A 38 -19.08 10.16 -3.55
N GLY A 39 -19.84 9.39 -4.34
CA GLY A 39 -20.84 9.90 -5.29
C GLY A 39 -20.26 10.55 -6.55
N LYS A 40 -18.96 10.44 -6.80
CA LYS A 40 -18.32 10.93 -8.03
C LYS A 40 -18.44 9.89 -9.13
N SER A 41 -18.82 10.31 -10.32
CA SER A 41 -18.83 9.46 -11.50
C SER A 41 -17.43 9.33 -12.10
N ILE A 42 -17.07 8.12 -12.51
CA ILE A 42 -15.85 7.81 -13.24
C ILE A 42 -16.22 7.79 -14.74
N CYS A 43 -15.50 8.58 -15.54
CA CYS A 43 -15.63 8.57 -17.00
C CYS A 43 -14.26 8.23 -17.61
N GLY A 44 -14.23 7.29 -18.52
CA GLY A 44 -13.00 6.81 -19.17
C GLY A 44 -12.89 5.30 -19.09
N THR A 45 -11.70 4.78 -19.25
CA THR A 45 -11.39 3.36 -19.20
C THR A 45 -10.24 3.09 -18.23
N ILE A 46 -10.28 1.97 -17.53
CA ILE A 46 -9.18 1.44 -16.72
C ILE A 46 -8.92 0.05 -17.25
N THR A 47 -7.82 -0.10 -17.99
CA THR A 47 -7.54 -1.37 -18.68
C THR A 47 -6.48 -2.17 -17.94
N GLU A 48 -6.78 -3.43 -17.66
CA GLU A 48 -5.81 -4.43 -17.21
C GLU A 48 -5.66 -5.51 -18.30
N ARG A 49 -4.42 -5.97 -18.51
CA ARG A 49 -4.07 -6.88 -19.63
C ARG A 49 -4.93 -8.13 -19.72
N SER A 50 -5.24 -8.76 -18.59
CA SER A 50 -5.98 -10.03 -18.52
C SER A 50 -7.50 -9.88 -18.46
N PHE A 51 -7.98 -8.74 -17.95
CA PHE A 51 -9.38 -8.47 -17.65
C PHE A 51 -10.04 -7.48 -18.60
N GLY A 52 -9.26 -6.73 -19.40
CA GLY A 52 -9.78 -5.64 -20.22
C GLY A 52 -10.19 -4.43 -19.38
N ASP A 53 -11.33 -3.81 -19.69
CA ASP A 53 -11.80 -2.62 -18.95
C ASP A 53 -12.38 -2.99 -17.59
N VAL A 54 -11.65 -2.66 -16.54
CA VAL A 54 -11.99 -2.92 -15.14
C VAL A 54 -13.35 -2.31 -14.75
N LEU A 55 -13.73 -1.20 -15.35
CA LEU A 55 -15.00 -0.55 -15.03
C LEU A 55 -16.22 -1.33 -15.50
N SER A 56 -16.04 -2.24 -16.49
CA SER A 56 -17.11 -3.07 -17.07
C SER A 56 -17.19 -4.47 -16.48
N LEU A 57 -16.26 -4.89 -15.60
CA LEU A 57 -16.21 -6.25 -15.06
C LEU A 57 -17.47 -6.63 -14.28
N GLY A 58 -17.93 -7.86 -14.43
CA GLY A 58 -18.95 -8.47 -13.56
C GLY A 58 -18.40 -8.78 -12.17
N SER A 59 -19.28 -9.16 -11.24
CA SER A 59 -18.91 -9.35 -9.82
C SER A 59 -17.79 -10.40 -9.63
N GLU A 60 -17.84 -11.54 -10.32
CA GLU A 60 -16.83 -12.60 -10.20
C GLU A 60 -15.49 -12.18 -10.79
N GLU A 61 -15.50 -11.51 -11.94
CA GLU A 61 -14.28 -11.02 -12.60
C GLU A 61 -13.64 -9.92 -11.77
N LEU A 62 -14.43 -9.01 -11.19
CA LEU A 62 -13.96 -7.97 -10.29
C LEU A 62 -13.32 -8.55 -9.03
N GLN A 63 -13.88 -9.64 -8.48
CA GLN A 63 -13.26 -10.33 -7.34
C GLN A 63 -11.91 -10.93 -7.73
N ARG A 64 -11.81 -11.60 -8.88
CA ARG A 64 -10.56 -12.16 -9.42
C ARG A 64 -9.53 -11.05 -9.71
N TYR A 65 -9.95 -9.94 -10.28
CA TYR A 65 -9.10 -8.76 -10.48
C TYR A 65 -8.56 -8.23 -9.14
N ARG A 66 -9.43 -7.98 -8.17
CA ARG A 66 -9.05 -7.48 -6.84
C ARG A 66 -8.12 -8.44 -6.08
N ALA A 67 -8.18 -9.74 -6.35
CA ALA A 67 -7.26 -10.71 -5.77
C ALA A 67 -5.81 -10.52 -6.24
N ARG A 68 -5.60 -9.91 -7.43
CA ARG A 68 -4.27 -9.58 -7.97
C ARG A 68 -3.77 -8.20 -7.58
N VAL A 69 -4.59 -7.38 -6.93
CA VAL A 69 -4.22 -6.03 -6.51
C VAL A 69 -4.19 -5.95 -4.99
N ALA A 70 -3.04 -5.59 -4.45
CA ALA A 70 -2.87 -5.30 -3.03
C ALA A 70 -3.19 -3.82 -2.77
N TYR A 71 -4.12 -3.50 -1.88
CA TYR A 71 -4.51 -2.11 -1.61
C TYR A 71 -4.40 -1.77 -0.13
N VAL A 72 -3.51 -0.84 0.20
CA VAL A 72 -3.35 -0.25 1.53
C VAL A 72 -4.02 1.11 1.56
N GLN A 73 -5.11 1.23 2.29
CA GLN A 73 -5.92 2.44 2.38
C GLN A 73 -5.25 3.50 3.27
N GLN A 74 -5.65 4.77 3.09
CA GLN A 74 -5.14 5.89 3.88
C GLN A 74 -5.51 5.81 5.36
N LYS A 75 -6.72 5.32 5.68
CA LYS A 75 -7.22 5.21 7.06
C LYS A 75 -7.20 3.77 7.52
N ASP A 76 -6.70 3.57 8.71
CA ASP A 76 -6.72 2.30 9.42
C ASP A 76 -7.89 2.33 10.41
N GLU A 77 -8.93 1.54 10.16
CA GLU A 77 -10.17 1.52 10.95
C GLU A 77 -10.08 0.60 12.17
N TYR A 78 -8.87 0.16 12.54
CA TYR A 78 -8.66 -0.80 13.63
C TYR A 78 -9.07 -0.28 15.01
N ALA A 79 -9.06 1.03 15.24
CA ALA A 79 -9.48 1.63 16.51
C ALA A 79 -10.94 1.31 16.87
N GLU A 80 -11.79 1.07 15.87
CA GLU A 80 -13.22 0.79 16.03
C GLU A 80 -13.54 -0.72 16.13
N MET A 81 -12.56 -1.58 15.88
CA MET A 81 -12.75 -3.04 15.79
C MET A 81 -12.83 -3.74 17.17
N GLY A 82 -12.80 -3.01 18.27
CA GLY A 82 -13.05 -3.54 19.62
C GLY A 82 -12.04 -4.60 20.08
N ASN A 83 -12.47 -5.85 20.25
CA ASN A 83 -11.65 -6.93 20.81
C ASN A 83 -10.98 -7.83 19.76
N ILE A 84 -11.00 -7.47 18.49
CA ILE A 84 -10.33 -8.21 17.41
C ILE A 84 -8.82 -8.24 17.68
N GLN A 85 -8.19 -9.39 17.41
CA GLN A 85 -6.74 -9.57 17.58
C GLN A 85 -6.02 -9.43 16.23
N VAL A 86 -4.73 -9.14 16.28
CA VAL A 86 -3.85 -9.09 15.10
C VAL A 86 -3.97 -10.37 14.26
N ARG A 87 -4.00 -11.54 14.94
CA ARG A 87 -4.18 -12.83 14.28
C ARG A 87 -5.47 -12.86 13.44
N ASP A 88 -6.56 -12.33 13.93
CA ASP A 88 -7.85 -12.40 13.24
C ASP A 88 -7.81 -11.54 11.95
N ILE A 89 -7.20 -10.36 12.00
CA ILE A 89 -7.04 -9.47 10.84
C ILE A 89 -6.15 -10.11 9.76
N ILE A 90 -4.97 -10.61 10.14
CA ILE A 90 -4.04 -11.22 9.19
C ILE A 90 -4.60 -12.54 8.66
N SER A 91 -5.25 -13.33 9.52
CA SER A 91 -5.83 -14.60 9.14
C SER A 91 -7.03 -14.46 8.21
N GLU A 92 -7.95 -13.52 8.48
CA GLU A 92 -9.09 -13.26 7.60
C GLU A 92 -8.63 -12.83 6.21
N SER A 93 -7.68 -11.91 6.14
CA SER A 93 -7.07 -11.52 4.87
C SER A 93 -6.39 -12.70 4.16
N GLY A 94 -5.69 -13.56 4.91
CA GLY A 94 -5.02 -14.77 4.39
C GLY A 94 -6.01 -15.85 3.96
N GLU A 95 -7.12 -16.05 4.67
CA GLU A 95 -8.13 -17.04 4.36
C GLU A 95 -8.83 -16.75 3.04
N ILE A 96 -9.09 -15.48 2.74
CA ILE A 96 -9.65 -15.05 1.45
C ILE A 96 -8.75 -15.50 0.27
N HIS A 97 -7.43 -15.59 0.47
CA HIS A 97 -6.47 -15.89 -0.58
C HIS A 97 -5.96 -17.33 -0.58
N SER A 98 -5.76 -17.92 0.60
CA SER A 98 -5.19 -19.26 0.77
C SER A 98 -6.22 -20.35 1.10
N GLY A 99 -7.45 -19.95 1.43
CA GLY A 99 -8.52 -20.86 1.83
C GLY A 99 -8.35 -21.48 3.22
N ARG A 100 -7.38 -21.01 4.02
CA ARG A 100 -7.18 -21.49 5.39
C ARG A 100 -6.85 -20.37 6.37
N SER A 101 -7.28 -20.54 7.60
CA SER A 101 -6.98 -19.65 8.71
C SER A 101 -5.55 -19.87 9.21
N LEU A 102 -4.83 -18.79 9.55
CA LEU A 102 -3.49 -18.84 10.12
C LEU A 102 -3.55 -19.01 11.64
N SER A 103 -2.63 -19.81 12.18
CA SER A 103 -2.42 -19.96 13.62
C SER A 103 -1.71 -18.75 14.24
N TYR A 104 -1.75 -18.63 15.57
CA TYR A 104 -0.98 -17.60 16.28
C TYR A 104 0.53 -17.69 16.04
N THR A 105 1.06 -18.89 15.89
CA THR A 105 2.49 -19.10 15.62
C THR A 105 2.84 -18.58 14.22
N GLU A 106 2.10 -18.98 13.19
CA GLU A 106 2.32 -18.53 11.82
C GLU A 106 2.22 -17.01 11.69
N VAL A 107 1.27 -16.38 12.38
CA VAL A 107 1.16 -14.91 12.39
C VAL A 107 2.33 -14.27 13.12
N ASN A 108 2.82 -14.84 14.22
CA ASN A 108 4.01 -14.35 14.89
C ASN A 108 5.27 -14.52 14.04
N ASP A 109 5.38 -15.61 13.28
CA ASP A 109 6.50 -15.84 12.36
C ASP A 109 6.49 -14.78 11.23
N LEU A 110 5.33 -14.46 10.68
CA LEU A 110 5.17 -13.37 9.70
C LEU A 110 5.55 -12.00 10.30
N ILE A 111 5.15 -11.72 11.54
CA ILE A 111 5.54 -10.48 12.22
C ILE A 111 7.06 -10.41 12.39
N ASP A 112 7.68 -11.49 12.86
CA ASP A 112 9.14 -11.56 13.06
C ASP A 112 9.92 -11.49 11.73
N GLU A 113 9.33 -11.97 10.67
CA GLU A 113 9.93 -11.92 9.34
C GLU A 113 9.94 -10.50 8.74
N TRP A 114 8.83 -9.76 8.88
CA TRP A 114 8.62 -8.50 8.17
C TRP A 114 8.82 -7.24 9.01
N ILE A 115 8.61 -7.31 10.33
CA ILE A 115 8.69 -6.15 11.22
C ILE A 115 9.94 -6.24 12.10
N PRO A 116 10.85 -5.26 12.05
CA PRO A 116 12.01 -5.26 12.92
C PRO A 116 11.59 -5.19 14.39
N ARG A 117 12.34 -5.91 15.24
CA ARG A 117 12.13 -5.87 16.68
C ARG A 117 12.53 -4.51 17.26
N ARG A 118 11.96 -4.17 18.41
CA ARG A 118 12.38 -3.00 19.19
C ARG A 118 13.79 -3.16 19.72
N ASN A 119 14.39 -2.07 20.20
CA ASN A 119 15.75 -2.07 20.74
C ASN A 119 15.96 -3.02 21.93
N ASP A 120 14.90 -3.32 22.69
CA ASP A 120 14.89 -4.29 23.78
C ASP A 120 14.64 -5.74 23.32
N ASN A 121 14.70 -5.99 22.02
CA ASN A 121 14.42 -7.25 21.35
C ASN A 121 12.95 -7.75 21.47
N SER A 122 12.04 -6.92 21.96
CA SER A 122 10.62 -7.25 21.95
C SER A 122 10.00 -7.05 20.56
N ARG A 123 8.89 -7.75 20.28
CA ARG A 123 8.06 -7.47 19.09
C ARG A 123 7.38 -6.12 19.23
N VAL A 124 7.13 -5.47 18.10
CA VAL A 124 6.30 -4.25 18.06
C VAL A 124 4.87 -4.57 18.52
N PHE A 125 4.35 -5.69 18.06
CA PHE A 125 3.11 -6.33 18.53
C PHE A 125 3.21 -7.83 18.27
N ASP A 126 2.30 -8.61 18.86
CA ASP A 126 2.18 -10.04 18.64
C ASP A 126 0.78 -10.41 18.12
N ALA A 127 0.61 -11.67 17.74
CA ALA A 127 -0.63 -12.19 17.17
C ALA A 127 -1.87 -12.08 18.11
N LYS A 128 -1.66 -11.95 19.43
CA LYS A 128 -2.74 -11.80 20.43
C LYS A 128 -3.05 -10.34 20.76
N ALA A 129 -2.20 -9.42 20.33
CA ALA A 129 -2.39 -7.99 20.58
C ALA A 129 -3.69 -7.47 19.95
N LYS A 130 -4.24 -6.41 20.54
CA LYS A 130 -5.50 -5.80 20.12
C LYS A 130 -5.19 -4.48 19.40
N PRO A 131 -5.42 -4.38 18.08
CA PRO A 131 -5.10 -3.19 17.31
C PRO A 131 -5.79 -1.90 17.78
N ALA A 132 -6.93 -2.00 18.48
CA ALA A 132 -7.58 -0.85 19.09
C ALA A 132 -6.72 -0.14 20.17
N GLN A 133 -5.68 -0.81 20.69
CA GLN A 133 -4.74 -0.25 21.67
C GLN A 133 -3.44 0.26 21.05
N PHE A 134 -3.28 0.14 19.73
CA PHE A 134 -2.07 0.49 19.02
C PHE A 134 -1.95 1.99 18.82
N SER A 135 -0.71 2.48 18.81
CA SER A 135 -0.39 3.79 18.25
C SER A 135 -0.73 3.82 16.76
N GLY A 136 -0.92 5.01 16.20
CA GLY A 136 -1.16 5.16 14.76
C GLY A 136 -0.08 4.48 13.90
N GLY A 137 1.18 4.54 14.32
CA GLY A 137 2.29 3.87 13.64
C GLY A 137 2.19 2.34 13.66
N GLU A 138 1.83 1.76 14.80
CA GLU A 138 1.63 0.32 14.92
C GLU A 138 0.41 -0.17 14.12
N GLN A 139 -0.68 0.61 14.09
CA GLN A 139 -1.83 0.33 13.24
C GLN A 139 -1.43 0.34 11.76
N ARG A 140 -0.61 1.32 11.37
CA ARG A 140 -0.14 1.44 9.99
C ARG A 140 0.79 0.29 9.59
N LEU A 141 1.71 -0.10 10.47
CA LEU A 141 2.54 -1.30 10.26
C LEU A 141 1.68 -2.55 10.09
N LEU A 142 0.67 -2.73 10.93
CA LEU A 142 -0.27 -3.86 10.81
C LEU A 142 -1.03 -3.83 9.49
N SER A 143 -1.52 -2.65 9.07
CA SER A 143 -2.24 -2.49 7.81
C SER A 143 -1.37 -2.89 6.61
N VAL A 144 -0.14 -2.40 6.55
CA VAL A 144 0.79 -2.78 5.48
C VAL A 144 1.13 -4.26 5.54
N LEU A 145 1.46 -4.79 6.74
CA LEU A 145 1.78 -6.20 6.92
C LEU A 145 0.62 -7.12 6.53
N SER A 146 -0.62 -6.81 6.91
CA SER A 146 -1.79 -7.64 6.62
C SER A 146 -1.99 -7.79 5.10
N VAL A 147 -1.71 -6.74 4.34
CA VAL A 147 -1.81 -6.77 2.88
C VAL A 147 -0.65 -7.55 2.26
N ILE A 148 0.58 -7.34 2.70
CA ILE A 148 1.78 -8.03 2.20
C ILE A 148 1.71 -9.54 2.48
N ALA A 149 1.44 -9.90 3.74
CA ALA A 149 1.42 -11.29 4.19
C ALA A 149 0.35 -12.14 3.50
N THR A 150 -0.70 -11.50 3.01
CA THR A 150 -1.87 -12.21 2.47
C THR A 150 -1.96 -12.19 0.95
N ARG A 151 -1.11 -11.39 0.29
CA ARG A 151 -1.12 -11.26 -1.18
C ARG A 151 0.28 -11.41 -1.80
N PRO A 152 0.96 -12.53 -1.56
CA PRO A 152 2.33 -12.72 -2.07
C PRO A 152 2.41 -12.76 -3.60
N GLN A 153 1.28 -12.89 -4.30
CA GLN A 153 1.19 -12.95 -5.76
C GLN A 153 0.52 -11.71 -6.36
N ALA A 154 0.46 -10.60 -5.61
CA ALA A 154 -0.07 -9.36 -6.16
C ALA A 154 0.79 -8.87 -7.33
N GLU A 155 0.14 -8.54 -8.44
CA GLU A 155 0.79 -7.98 -9.63
C GLU A 155 0.92 -6.46 -9.54
N LEU A 156 0.02 -5.83 -8.77
CA LEU A 156 0.00 -4.40 -8.49
C LEU A 156 -0.23 -4.17 -7.00
N MET A 157 0.59 -3.33 -6.38
CA MET A 157 0.35 -2.78 -5.05
C MET A 157 -0.04 -1.32 -5.13
N ILE A 158 -1.10 -0.95 -4.45
CA ILE A 158 -1.58 0.42 -4.35
C ILE A 158 -1.48 0.85 -2.89
N ILE A 159 -0.82 1.99 -2.61
CA ILE A 159 -0.65 2.51 -1.25
C ILE A 159 -1.08 3.97 -1.21
N ASP A 160 -2.06 4.28 -0.36
CA ASP A 160 -2.55 5.65 -0.16
C ASP A 160 -1.97 6.22 1.15
N GLU A 161 -1.06 7.18 1.03
CA GLU A 161 -0.44 7.94 2.14
C GLU A 161 0.14 7.05 3.27
N PRO A 162 1.15 6.19 2.99
CA PRO A 162 1.65 5.23 3.97
C PRO A 162 2.28 5.85 5.21
N LEU A 163 2.72 7.10 5.14
CA LEU A 163 3.48 7.76 6.20
C LEU A 163 2.72 8.89 6.91
N ASN A 164 1.42 9.02 6.63
CA ASN A 164 0.64 10.10 7.20
C ASN A 164 0.55 9.98 8.74
N ASN A 165 0.86 11.09 9.45
CA ASN A 165 0.82 11.19 10.92
C ASN A 165 1.75 10.21 11.66
N LEU A 166 2.86 9.78 11.06
CA LEU A 166 3.83 8.90 11.70
C LEU A 166 5.03 9.67 12.24
N ASP A 167 5.60 9.15 13.33
CA ASP A 167 6.93 9.53 13.77
C ASP A 167 8.02 8.97 12.85
N PHE A 168 9.25 9.47 12.99
CA PHE A 168 10.38 9.09 12.14
C PHE A 168 10.72 7.59 12.18
N VAL A 169 10.58 6.95 13.34
CA VAL A 169 10.92 5.51 13.50
C VAL A 169 9.94 4.66 12.71
N ASN A 170 8.64 4.91 12.88
CA ASN A 170 7.60 4.19 12.16
C ASN A 170 7.63 4.49 10.65
N ALA A 171 7.88 5.74 10.25
CA ALA A 171 8.01 6.12 8.85
C ALA A 171 9.18 5.38 8.17
N ARG A 172 10.34 5.29 8.84
CA ARG A 172 11.49 4.53 8.38
C ARG A 172 11.18 3.03 8.26
N ASN A 173 10.56 2.44 9.27
CA ASN A 173 10.21 1.02 9.27
C ASN A 173 9.26 0.68 8.12
N ILE A 174 8.27 1.52 7.85
CA ILE A 174 7.34 1.34 6.72
C ILE A 174 8.06 1.51 5.38
N SER A 175 8.93 2.51 5.24
CA SER A 175 9.72 2.68 4.02
C SER A 175 10.57 1.44 3.73
N ASN A 176 11.27 0.94 4.74
CA ASN A 176 12.09 -0.26 4.61
C ASN A 176 11.27 -1.51 4.28
N LEU A 177 10.09 -1.66 4.89
CA LEU A 177 9.18 -2.78 4.64
C LEU A 177 8.68 -2.76 3.18
N ILE A 178 8.29 -1.59 2.66
CA ILE A 178 7.87 -1.44 1.26
C ILE A 178 9.05 -1.70 0.31
N ASN A 179 10.25 -1.19 0.64
CA ASN A 179 11.45 -1.44 -0.16
C ASN A 179 11.77 -2.93 -0.26
N ARG A 180 11.75 -3.64 0.89
CA ARG A 180 11.95 -5.09 0.92
C ARG A 180 10.92 -5.81 0.02
N LEU A 181 9.65 -5.45 0.13
CA LEU A 181 8.60 -6.04 -0.69
C LEU A 181 8.86 -5.90 -2.19
N ILE A 182 9.25 -4.71 -2.64
CA ILE A 182 9.56 -4.44 -4.05
C ILE A 182 10.75 -5.30 -4.51
N ARG A 183 11.79 -5.40 -3.70
CA ARG A 183 12.99 -6.20 -4.03
C ARG A 183 12.69 -7.70 -4.11
N GLU A 184 11.84 -8.22 -3.24
CA GLU A 184 11.40 -9.62 -3.27
C GLU A 184 10.44 -9.92 -4.43
N ASN A 185 9.77 -8.88 -4.96
CA ASN A 185 8.80 -8.98 -6.03
C ASN A 185 9.11 -8.02 -7.20
N PRO A 186 10.22 -8.22 -7.94
CA PRO A 186 10.72 -7.24 -8.91
C PRO A 186 9.82 -7.01 -10.13
N LYS A 187 8.82 -7.86 -10.33
CA LYS A 187 7.80 -7.70 -11.40
C LYS A 187 6.54 -7.01 -10.92
N MET A 188 6.34 -6.86 -9.63
CA MET A 188 5.17 -6.20 -9.08
C MET A 188 5.22 -4.70 -9.38
N GLY A 189 4.15 -4.15 -9.98
CA GLY A 189 3.96 -2.71 -10.08
C GLY A 189 3.57 -2.12 -8.72
N LEU A 190 4.04 -0.91 -8.41
CA LEU A 190 3.61 -0.17 -7.24
C LEU A 190 3.11 1.21 -7.64
N LEU A 191 1.91 1.59 -7.16
CA LEU A 191 1.36 2.93 -7.27
C LEU A 191 1.15 3.50 -5.89
N MET A 192 1.86 4.57 -5.55
CA MET A 192 1.83 5.16 -4.23
C MET A 192 1.47 6.64 -4.28
N ILE A 193 0.62 7.08 -3.35
CA ILE A 193 0.46 8.49 -3.01
C ILE A 193 1.26 8.75 -1.74
N SER A 194 2.12 9.76 -1.74
CA SER A 194 2.80 10.23 -0.54
C SER A 194 3.13 11.71 -0.64
N HIS A 195 2.98 12.43 0.47
CA HIS A 195 3.50 13.78 0.63
C HIS A 195 4.99 13.78 0.99
N CYS A 196 5.47 12.70 1.60
CA CYS A 196 6.87 12.51 1.92
C CYS A 196 7.60 11.88 0.74
N ARG A 197 8.73 12.46 0.34
CA ARG A 197 9.57 12.01 -0.77
C ARG A 197 10.81 11.29 -0.25
N ILE A 198 10.63 10.36 0.70
CA ILE A 198 11.72 9.62 1.34
C ILE A 198 11.94 8.22 0.74
N PHE A 199 11.27 7.90 -0.34
CA PHE A 199 11.31 6.58 -0.93
C PHE A 199 12.34 6.50 -2.05
N PRO A 200 13.55 5.94 -1.82
CA PRO A 200 14.64 5.92 -2.81
C PRO A 200 14.38 4.97 -3.99
N PHE A 201 13.40 4.10 -3.86
CA PHE A 201 13.05 3.10 -4.86
C PHE A 201 12.01 3.56 -5.88
N ILE A 202 11.50 4.80 -5.77
CA ILE A 202 10.60 5.37 -6.79
C ILE A 202 11.38 5.58 -8.09
N ASN A 203 10.89 4.98 -9.18
CA ASN A 203 11.51 5.10 -10.50
C ASN A 203 10.69 5.96 -11.48
N ARG A 204 9.42 6.27 -11.16
CA ARG A 204 8.55 7.16 -11.97
C ARG A 204 7.75 8.08 -11.06
N GLU A 205 7.53 9.32 -11.46
CA GLU A 205 6.61 10.24 -10.78
C GLU A 205 5.59 10.79 -11.76
N ILE A 206 4.32 10.60 -11.45
CA ILE A 206 3.19 11.12 -12.21
C ILE A 206 2.54 12.24 -11.41
N ASN A 207 2.66 13.47 -11.92
CA ASN A 207 2.08 14.64 -11.27
C ASN A 207 0.69 14.95 -11.83
N ILE A 208 -0.31 14.90 -10.96
CA ILE A 208 -1.70 15.20 -11.30
C ILE A 208 -2.00 16.67 -11.03
N THR A 209 -2.53 17.33 -12.05
CA THR A 209 -3.01 18.71 -11.98
C THR A 209 -4.50 18.77 -12.34
N ALA A 210 -5.12 19.94 -12.15
CA ALA A 210 -6.52 20.15 -12.57
C ALA A 210 -6.72 20.01 -14.09
N ASN A 211 -5.66 20.18 -14.88
CA ASN A 211 -5.70 20.20 -16.34
C ASN A 211 -5.18 18.92 -17.01
N GLY A 212 -4.70 17.95 -16.23
CA GLY A 212 -4.16 16.71 -16.77
C GLY A 212 -2.98 16.16 -15.97
N VAL A 213 -2.14 15.40 -16.64
CA VAL A 213 -0.98 14.68 -16.08
C VAL A 213 0.29 15.17 -16.69
N SER A 214 1.36 15.20 -15.91
CA SER A 214 2.74 15.29 -16.38
C SER A 214 3.59 14.23 -15.71
N GLU A 215 4.46 13.58 -16.45
CA GLU A 215 5.44 12.64 -15.93
C GLU A 215 6.78 13.35 -15.74
N LEU A 216 7.40 13.12 -14.57
CA LEU A 216 8.73 13.62 -14.26
C LEU A 216 9.74 12.50 -14.51
N SER A 217 10.75 12.80 -15.32
CA SER A 217 11.78 11.84 -15.73
C SER A 217 12.74 11.44 -14.60
N GLU A 218 12.88 12.33 -13.62
CA GLU A 218 13.76 12.10 -12.45
C GLU A 218 12.99 12.42 -11.17
N PRO A 219 12.45 11.40 -10.48
CA PRO A 219 11.80 11.59 -9.18
C PRO A 219 12.77 12.16 -8.15
N TYR A 220 12.37 13.22 -7.48
CA TYR A 220 13.17 13.80 -6.40
C TYR A 220 12.97 13.02 -5.11
N VAL A 221 14.05 12.56 -4.49
CA VAL A 221 14.06 11.93 -3.17
C VAL A 221 14.63 12.92 -2.14
N CYS A 222 13.93 13.08 -1.01
CA CYS A 222 14.37 13.95 0.07
C CYS A 222 15.19 13.16 1.10
N HIS A 223 16.47 13.40 1.18
CA HIS A 223 17.39 12.76 2.13
C HIS A 223 17.49 13.50 3.48
N SER A 224 16.80 14.63 3.66
CA SER A 224 16.93 15.46 4.86
C SER A 224 16.37 14.81 6.13
N CYS A 225 15.46 13.84 6.02
CA CYS A 225 14.83 13.21 7.17
C CYS A 225 15.62 12.01 7.73
N PHE A 226 16.18 11.18 6.86
CA PHE A 226 16.83 9.91 7.25
C PHE A 226 18.29 9.82 6.80
N GLY A 227 18.81 10.83 6.09
CA GLY A 227 20.11 10.76 5.45
C GLY A 227 20.08 9.97 4.16
N GLU A 228 21.25 9.53 3.71
CA GLU A 228 21.36 8.68 2.52
C GLU A 228 20.99 7.23 2.88
N PRO A 229 20.19 6.56 2.06
CA PRO A 229 19.97 5.13 2.22
C PRO A 229 21.25 4.36 1.89
N ASP A 230 21.33 3.11 2.35
CA ASP A 230 22.41 2.20 1.95
C ASP A 230 22.31 1.81 0.46
N GLU A 231 23.27 1.03 -0.04
CA GLU A 231 23.31 0.54 -1.42
C GLU A 231 22.06 -0.29 -1.83
N ASN A 232 21.30 -0.75 -0.86
CA ASN A 232 20.07 -1.51 -1.05
C ASN A 232 18.81 -0.66 -0.88
N GLY A 233 18.94 0.65 -0.63
CA GLY A 233 17.84 1.58 -0.44
C GLY A 233 17.17 1.51 0.94
N PHE A 234 17.84 0.94 1.96
CA PHE A 234 17.37 0.93 3.35
C PHE A 234 17.96 2.10 4.15
N TYR A 235 17.15 2.64 5.06
CA TYR A 235 17.57 3.69 6.01
C TYR A 235 18.00 3.14 7.35
#